data_2363038823dccedf8d124ebea28fc5ed
#
_entry.id   2363038823dccedf8d124ebea28fc5ed
#
_cell.length_a   1.000
_cell.length_b   1.000
_cell.length_c   1.000
_cell.angle_alpha   90.00
_cell.angle_beta   90.00
_cell.angle_gamma   90.00
#
_symmetry.space_group_name_H-M   'P 1'
#
loop_
_entity.id
_entity.type
_entity.pdbx_description
1 polymer ?
#
loop_
_entity_poly.entity_id
_entity_poly.type
_entity_poly.pdbx_seq_one_letter_code
_entity_poly.pdbx_strand_id
1 'polypeptide(L)'
;MNSTRRLPHIYPEGRWIFLTWNLQGALRPSQFQPPGKAPSGEAFVLMDRELDKASMGPTFLRQEAIASLIEKSLYWGEEVGNYQLSSWVIMANHVHALLLPNILVSALMKSLKGYTAREANKLLGRTGTPFWQKESYDRWVRDEFEWERIKSYIENNPVKAGLVSSPDQYRWSSARNVDTAVDAARLEARATSKG
;
A
#
# COMPACT_ATOMS: atom_id res chain seq x y z
N MET A 1 5.14 -15.94 27.74
CA MET A 1 6.10 -15.51 26.69
C MET A 1 5.79 -14.06 26.36
N ASN A 2 6.67 -13.15 26.79
CA ASN A 2 6.45 -11.71 26.68
C ASN A 2 6.54 -11.27 25.22
N SER A 3 5.41 -10.84 24.66
CA SER A 3 5.39 -10.07 23.43
C SER A 3 6.07 -8.73 23.70
N THR A 4 7.30 -8.56 23.26
CA THR A 4 8.00 -7.27 23.26
C THR A 4 7.15 -6.29 22.46
N ARG A 5 6.47 -5.37 23.14
CA ARG A 5 5.84 -4.20 22.53
C ARG A 5 6.94 -3.42 21.82
N ARG A 6 6.92 -3.41 20.51
CA ARG A 6 7.77 -2.53 19.73
C ARG A 6 7.32 -1.10 19.97
N LEU A 7 8.30 -0.20 20.08
CA LEU A 7 8.06 1.23 20.25
C LEU A 7 7.11 1.72 19.15
N PRO A 8 6.12 2.57 19.48
CA PRO A 8 5.28 3.17 18.47
C PRO A 8 6.17 3.95 17.51
N HIS A 9 5.96 3.77 16.20
CA HIS A 9 6.59 4.59 15.19
C HIS A 9 6.07 6.02 15.37
N ILE A 10 6.90 6.90 15.91
CA ILE A 10 6.57 8.32 16.10
C ILE A 10 7.02 9.04 14.84
N TYR A 11 6.08 9.51 14.07
CA TYR A 11 6.34 10.33 12.90
C TYR A 11 6.16 11.80 13.25
N PRO A 12 7.00 12.72 12.71
CA PRO A 12 6.73 14.14 12.81
C PRO A 12 5.36 14.44 12.16
N GLU A 13 4.56 15.28 12.80
CA GLU A 13 3.29 15.74 12.24
C GLU A 13 3.49 16.43 10.88
N GLY A 14 2.50 16.31 10.00
CA GLY A 14 2.53 16.95 8.69
C GLY A 14 3.57 16.36 7.72
N ARG A 15 4.02 15.12 7.93
CA ARG A 15 4.96 14.43 7.03
C ARG A 15 4.27 13.36 6.21
N TRP A 16 4.61 13.33 4.94
CA TRP A 16 4.25 12.23 4.05
C TRP A 16 4.90 10.93 4.52
N ILE A 17 4.15 9.84 4.44
CA ILE A 17 4.60 8.49 4.83
C ILE A 17 4.50 7.58 3.62
N PHE A 18 5.59 6.90 3.32
CA PHE A 18 5.62 5.78 2.41
C PHE A 18 5.30 4.49 3.18
N LEU A 19 4.28 3.78 2.74
CA LEU A 19 3.80 2.54 3.33
C LEU A 19 3.91 1.39 2.34
N THR A 20 4.36 0.22 2.83
CA THR A 20 4.28 -1.05 2.11
C THR A 20 3.73 -2.12 3.03
N TRP A 21 2.73 -2.86 2.58
CA TRP A 21 2.21 -4.03 3.29
C TRP A 21 1.90 -5.16 2.31
N ASN A 22 2.09 -6.39 2.76
CA ASN A 22 2.03 -7.56 1.91
C ASN A 22 1.13 -8.65 2.48
N LEU A 23 0.72 -9.58 1.63
CA LEU A 23 -0.05 -10.76 2.01
C LEU A 23 0.75 -11.65 2.96
N GLN A 24 0.05 -12.31 3.87
CA GLN A 24 0.63 -13.32 4.75
C GLN A 24 1.26 -14.44 3.92
N GLY A 25 2.55 -14.69 4.15
CA GLY A 25 3.31 -15.72 3.43
C GLY A 25 3.90 -15.29 2.08
N ALA A 26 3.76 -14.01 1.67
CA ALA A 26 4.39 -13.48 0.45
C ALA A 26 5.92 -13.38 0.55
N LEU A 27 6.47 -13.33 1.76
CA LEU A 27 7.89 -13.35 2.08
C LEU A 27 8.21 -14.47 3.04
N ARG A 28 9.42 -15.04 2.93
CA ARG A 28 9.95 -15.95 3.96
C ARG A 28 10.27 -15.18 5.23
N PRO A 29 10.19 -15.78 6.42
CA PRO A 29 10.56 -15.12 7.68
C PRO A 29 11.97 -14.52 7.68
N SER A 30 12.92 -15.16 6.99
CA SER A 30 14.31 -14.68 6.84
C SER A 30 14.45 -13.44 5.94
N GLN A 31 13.48 -13.18 5.07
CA GLN A 31 13.45 -12.02 4.16
C GLN A 31 12.71 -10.83 4.77
N PHE A 32 11.97 -11.08 5.86
CA PHE A 32 11.27 -10.03 6.58
C PHE A 32 12.20 -9.42 7.62
N GLN A 33 12.61 -8.18 7.41
CA GLN A 33 13.35 -7.43 8.43
C GLN A 33 12.35 -6.75 9.38
N PRO A 34 12.43 -7.07 10.70
CA PRO A 34 11.53 -6.46 11.67
C PRO A 34 11.76 -4.95 11.76
N PRO A 35 10.67 -4.14 11.95
CA PRO A 35 10.80 -2.73 12.28
C PRO A 35 11.64 -2.55 13.56
N GLY A 36 12.50 -1.53 13.57
CA GLY A 36 13.41 -1.25 14.70
C GLY A 36 14.89 -1.34 14.33
N LYS A 37 15.22 -2.04 13.26
CA LYS A 37 16.35 -1.74 12.39
C LYS A 37 15.70 -1.25 11.09
N ALA A 38 15.54 0.06 10.94
CA ALA A 38 15.07 0.62 9.68
C ALA A 38 15.94 -0.03 8.59
N PRO A 39 15.35 -0.78 7.63
CA PRO A 39 16.15 -1.33 6.56
C PRO A 39 16.85 -0.13 5.93
N SER A 40 18.15 -0.23 5.67
CA SER A 40 18.77 0.68 4.73
C SER A 40 17.93 0.70 3.47
N GLY A 41 17.90 1.78 2.71
CA GLY A 41 17.13 1.82 1.46
C GLY A 41 17.42 0.61 0.56
N GLU A 42 18.64 0.03 0.64
CA GLU A 42 19.04 -1.19 -0.05
C GLU A 42 18.28 -2.44 0.42
N ALA A 43 18.10 -2.62 1.73
CA ALA A 43 17.37 -3.76 2.27
C ALA A 43 15.88 -3.71 1.90
N PHE A 44 15.30 -2.49 1.85
CA PHE A 44 13.94 -2.30 1.34
C PHE A 44 13.85 -2.71 -0.15
N VAL A 45 14.77 -2.26 -0.99
CA VAL A 45 14.80 -2.59 -2.44
C VAL A 45 14.93 -4.10 -2.65
N LEU A 46 15.73 -4.80 -1.85
CA LEU A 46 15.86 -6.25 -1.92
C LEU A 46 14.56 -6.96 -1.51
N MET A 47 13.92 -6.54 -0.42
CA MET A 47 12.63 -7.06 0.02
C MET A 47 11.56 -6.88 -1.05
N ASP A 48 11.50 -5.69 -1.64
CA ASP A 48 10.53 -5.34 -2.64
C ASP A 48 10.70 -6.14 -3.93
N ARG A 49 11.95 -6.34 -4.38
CA ARG A 49 12.26 -7.23 -5.51
C ARG A 49 11.77 -8.66 -5.30
N GLU A 50 11.83 -9.16 -4.07
CA GLU A 50 11.32 -10.49 -3.76
C GLU A 50 9.79 -10.53 -3.79
N LEU A 51 9.12 -9.46 -3.37
CA LEU A 51 7.67 -9.30 -3.48
C LEU A 51 7.24 -9.20 -4.95
N ASP A 52 7.96 -8.42 -5.77
CA ASP A 52 7.67 -8.23 -7.20
C ASP A 52 7.77 -9.54 -8.00
N LYS A 53 8.73 -10.40 -7.69
CA LYS A 53 8.84 -11.71 -8.33
C LYS A 53 7.59 -12.56 -8.15
N ALA A 54 6.81 -12.31 -7.08
CA ALA A 54 5.61 -13.08 -6.71
C ALA A 54 5.83 -14.60 -6.83
N SER A 55 7.08 -15.05 -6.65
CA SER A 55 7.51 -16.43 -6.86
C SER A 55 7.09 -17.35 -5.72
N MET A 56 6.61 -16.78 -4.61
CA MET A 56 6.18 -17.49 -3.42
C MET A 56 4.93 -16.87 -2.80
N GLY A 57 4.18 -17.70 -2.10
CA GLY A 57 3.00 -17.30 -1.35
C GLY A 57 1.80 -16.92 -2.22
N PRO A 58 0.76 -16.38 -1.58
CA PRO A 58 -0.48 -16.04 -2.27
C PRO A 58 -0.34 -14.80 -3.14
N THR A 59 -1.10 -14.77 -4.23
CA THR A 59 -1.20 -13.63 -5.16
C THR A 59 -2.66 -13.17 -5.29
N PHE A 60 -3.41 -13.16 -4.19
CA PHE A 60 -4.84 -12.86 -4.16
C PHE A 60 -5.18 -11.49 -4.73
N LEU A 61 -4.23 -10.53 -4.68
CA LEU A 61 -4.44 -9.16 -5.17
C LEU A 61 -4.53 -9.09 -6.70
N ARG A 62 -4.20 -10.18 -7.43
CA ARG A 62 -4.47 -10.27 -8.87
C ARG A 62 -5.95 -10.41 -9.19
N GLN A 63 -6.77 -10.86 -8.24
CA GLN A 63 -8.20 -10.97 -8.43
C GLN A 63 -8.84 -9.58 -8.43
N GLU A 64 -9.56 -9.26 -9.49
CA GLU A 64 -10.18 -7.95 -9.68
C GLU A 64 -11.05 -7.51 -8.48
N ALA A 65 -11.86 -8.41 -7.93
CA ALA A 65 -12.70 -8.13 -6.78
C ALA A 65 -11.89 -7.72 -5.53
N ILE A 66 -10.72 -8.35 -5.32
CA ILE A 66 -9.84 -8.06 -4.19
C ILE A 66 -9.09 -6.75 -4.42
N ALA A 67 -8.53 -6.53 -5.61
CA ALA A 67 -7.85 -5.29 -5.93
C ALA A 67 -8.82 -4.09 -5.86
N SER A 68 -10.03 -4.22 -6.40
CA SER A 68 -11.08 -3.18 -6.32
C SER A 68 -11.49 -2.87 -4.87
N LEU A 69 -11.59 -3.90 -4.02
CA LEU A 69 -11.87 -3.71 -2.59
C LEU A 69 -10.79 -2.84 -1.92
N ILE A 70 -9.51 -3.12 -2.20
CA ILE A 70 -8.39 -2.37 -1.61
C ILE A 70 -8.37 -0.94 -2.15
N GLU A 71 -8.50 -0.77 -3.46
CA GLU A 71 -8.58 0.55 -4.10
C GLU A 71 -9.70 1.41 -3.50
N LYS A 72 -10.91 0.88 -3.41
CA LYS A 72 -12.05 1.58 -2.80
C LYS A 72 -11.78 1.95 -1.35
N SER A 73 -11.09 1.08 -0.60
CA SER A 73 -10.74 1.33 0.80
C SER A 73 -9.70 2.44 0.94
N LEU A 74 -8.75 2.55 -0.01
CA LEU A 74 -7.78 3.65 -0.06
C LEU A 74 -8.49 4.99 -0.31
N TYR A 75 -9.37 5.04 -1.28
CA TYR A 75 -10.10 6.27 -1.58
C TYR A 75 -11.09 6.66 -0.47
N TRP A 76 -11.77 5.68 0.12
CA TRP A 76 -12.66 5.95 1.26
C TRP A 76 -11.92 6.57 2.44
N GLY A 77 -10.72 6.09 2.75
CA GLY A 77 -9.90 6.66 3.82
C GLY A 77 -9.50 8.11 3.59
N GLU A 78 -9.30 8.51 2.32
CA GLU A 78 -9.08 9.91 1.94
C GLU A 78 -10.37 10.72 2.03
N GLU A 79 -11.48 10.18 1.54
CA GLU A 79 -12.80 10.84 1.55
C GLU A 79 -13.27 11.19 2.96
N VAL A 80 -13.05 10.29 3.93
CA VAL A 80 -13.40 10.54 5.34
C VAL A 80 -12.32 11.36 6.09
N GLY A 81 -11.30 11.86 5.39
CA GLY A 81 -10.30 12.76 5.95
C GLY A 81 -9.23 12.09 6.84
N ASN A 82 -9.08 10.77 6.79
CA ASN A 82 -8.04 10.08 7.56
C ASN A 82 -6.62 10.38 7.07
N TYR A 83 -6.47 10.75 5.80
CA TYR A 83 -5.22 11.12 5.15
C TYR A 83 -5.47 11.82 3.81
N GLN A 84 -4.43 12.43 3.23
CA GLN A 84 -4.37 12.77 1.81
C GLN A 84 -3.60 11.67 1.09
N LEU A 85 -4.10 11.20 -0.04
CA LEU A 85 -3.48 10.13 -0.84
C LEU A 85 -2.78 10.74 -2.05
N SER A 86 -1.46 10.53 -2.17
CA SER A 86 -0.67 11.01 -3.30
C SER A 86 -0.57 9.97 -4.41
N SER A 87 0.03 8.83 -4.10
CA SER A 87 0.23 7.75 -5.07
C SER A 87 0.08 6.38 -4.41
N TRP A 88 -0.32 5.40 -5.21
CA TRP A 88 -0.48 4.03 -4.75
C TRP A 88 -0.39 3.05 -5.91
N VAL A 89 -0.04 1.79 -5.59
CA VAL A 89 -0.10 0.66 -6.51
C VAL A 89 -0.44 -0.62 -5.74
N ILE A 90 -1.30 -1.44 -6.34
CA ILE A 90 -1.69 -2.76 -5.82
C ILE A 90 -1.05 -3.80 -6.71
N MET A 91 0.01 -4.43 -6.22
CA MET A 91 0.73 -5.50 -6.90
C MET A 91 0.08 -6.87 -6.60
N ALA A 92 0.63 -7.95 -7.13
CA ALA A 92 0.06 -9.29 -6.98
C ALA A 92 -0.11 -9.76 -5.52
N ASN A 93 0.78 -9.32 -4.61
CA ASN A 93 0.89 -9.81 -3.24
C ASN A 93 1.23 -8.72 -2.22
N HIS A 94 1.35 -7.46 -2.64
CA HIS A 94 1.66 -6.32 -1.78
C HIS A 94 1.05 -5.03 -2.34
N VAL A 95 1.06 -3.99 -1.51
CA VAL A 95 0.55 -2.66 -1.84
C VAL A 95 1.56 -1.63 -1.39
N HIS A 96 1.79 -0.61 -2.21
CA HIS A 96 2.49 0.61 -1.84
C HIS A 96 1.52 1.78 -1.80
N ALA A 97 1.71 2.69 -0.86
CA ALA A 97 1.00 3.95 -0.82
C ALA A 97 1.89 5.08 -0.26
N LEU A 98 1.76 6.26 -0.83
CA LEU A 98 2.33 7.51 -0.33
C LEU A 98 1.19 8.39 0.13
N LEU A 99 1.12 8.66 1.43
CA LEU A 99 0.02 9.40 2.02
C LEU A 99 0.49 10.36 3.13
N LEU A 100 -0.30 11.42 3.35
CA LEU A 100 -0.13 12.36 4.45
C LEU A 100 -1.21 12.06 5.50
N PRO A 101 -0.87 11.41 6.63
CA PRO A 101 -1.84 10.97 7.61
C PRO A 101 -2.37 12.14 8.45
N ASN A 102 -3.69 12.16 8.69
CA ASN A 102 -4.37 13.05 9.63
C ASN A 102 -4.68 12.34 10.97
N ILE A 103 -4.46 11.02 11.01
CA ILE A 103 -4.62 10.18 12.20
C ILE A 103 -3.34 9.36 12.43
N LEU A 104 -3.23 8.73 13.60
CA LEU A 104 -2.08 7.86 13.89
C LEU A 104 -1.94 6.75 12.84
N VAL A 105 -0.76 6.60 12.25
CA VAL A 105 -0.45 5.59 11.22
C VAL A 105 -0.81 4.18 11.70
N SER A 106 -0.58 3.86 12.98
CA SER A 106 -0.94 2.58 13.58
C SER A 106 -2.45 2.33 13.58
N ALA A 107 -3.26 3.36 13.85
CA ALA A 107 -4.73 3.27 13.81
C ALA A 107 -5.21 3.14 12.36
N LEU A 108 -4.65 3.92 11.43
CA LEU A 108 -4.91 3.84 10.01
C LEU A 108 -4.66 2.44 9.48
N MET A 109 -3.46 1.90 9.70
CA MET A 109 -3.08 0.57 9.21
C MET A 109 -3.91 -0.54 9.85
N LYS A 110 -4.24 -0.43 11.13
CA LYS A 110 -5.14 -1.37 11.82
C LYS A 110 -6.53 -1.38 11.18
N SER A 111 -7.10 -0.22 10.90
CA SER A 111 -8.42 -0.08 10.27
C SER A 111 -8.40 -0.61 8.83
N LEU A 112 -7.48 -0.13 7.99
CA LEU A 112 -7.36 -0.49 6.59
C LEU A 112 -7.10 -1.99 6.39
N LYS A 113 -6.09 -2.54 7.08
CA LYS A 113 -5.77 -3.97 7.00
C LYS A 113 -6.88 -4.83 7.61
N GLY A 114 -7.48 -4.41 8.71
CA GLY A 114 -8.55 -5.15 9.38
C GLY A 114 -9.81 -5.26 8.52
N TYR A 115 -10.24 -4.15 7.93
CA TYR A 115 -11.40 -4.12 7.03
C TYR A 115 -11.14 -4.93 5.76
N THR A 116 -10.05 -4.65 5.04
CA THR A 116 -9.75 -5.31 3.77
C THR A 116 -9.47 -6.81 3.95
N ALA A 117 -8.83 -7.23 5.05
CA ALA A 117 -8.64 -8.65 5.35
C ALA A 117 -9.97 -9.38 5.57
N ARG A 118 -10.90 -8.78 6.33
CA ARG A 118 -12.19 -9.37 6.61
C ARG A 118 -13.00 -9.56 5.33
N GLU A 119 -13.14 -8.49 4.54
CA GLU A 119 -13.94 -8.54 3.33
C GLU A 119 -13.29 -9.41 2.23
N ALA A 120 -11.97 -9.33 2.05
CA ALA A 120 -11.24 -10.20 1.13
C ALA A 120 -11.38 -11.69 1.50
N ASN A 121 -11.28 -12.03 2.79
CA ASN A 121 -11.45 -13.40 3.24
C ASN A 121 -12.88 -13.92 3.04
N LYS A 122 -13.92 -13.05 3.12
CA LYS A 122 -15.29 -13.43 2.75
C LYS A 122 -15.36 -13.79 1.26
N LEU A 123 -14.82 -12.92 0.37
CA LEU A 123 -14.79 -13.16 -1.07
C LEU A 123 -14.03 -14.46 -1.45
N LEU A 124 -12.98 -14.79 -0.69
CA LEU A 124 -12.15 -15.95 -0.90
C LEU A 124 -12.67 -17.23 -0.20
N GLY A 125 -13.75 -17.17 0.58
CA GLY A 125 -14.23 -18.28 1.39
C GLY A 125 -13.25 -18.71 2.51
N ARG A 126 -12.44 -17.77 3.03
CA ARG A 126 -11.34 -18.02 3.97
C ARG A 126 -11.50 -17.27 5.30
N THR A 127 -12.72 -17.06 5.74
CA THR A 127 -13.00 -16.35 6.99
C THR A 127 -12.22 -16.95 8.17
N GLY A 128 -11.60 -16.08 8.99
CA GLY A 128 -10.80 -16.50 10.16
C GLY A 128 -9.33 -16.77 9.86
N THR A 129 -8.89 -16.70 8.60
CA THR A 129 -7.47 -16.90 8.27
C THR A 129 -6.72 -15.57 8.16
N PRO A 130 -5.41 -15.53 8.48
CA PRO A 130 -4.59 -14.36 8.23
C PRO A 130 -4.57 -14.01 6.73
N PHE A 131 -4.81 -12.74 6.40
CA PHE A 131 -4.75 -12.23 5.02
C PHE A 131 -3.48 -11.38 4.81
N TRP A 132 -3.27 -10.38 5.66
CA TRP A 132 -2.09 -9.54 5.62
C TRP A 132 -1.00 -10.02 6.58
N GLN A 133 0.24 -9.87 6.19
CA GLN A 133 1.37 -9.97 7.11
C GLN A 133 1.16 -8.98 8.26
N LYS A 134 1.49 -9.39 9.51
CA LYS A 134 1.25 -8.54 10.70
C LYS A 134 1.95 -7.20 10.59
N GLU A 135 3.24 -7.24 10.25
CA GLU A 135 4.07 -6.05 10.12
C GLU A 135 3.88 -5.38 8.75
N SER A 136 4.19 -4.10 8.70
CA SER A 136 4.23 -3.27 7.48
C SER A 136 5.57 -2.54 7.46
N TYR A 137 6.06 -2.19 6.30
CA TYR A 137 7.15 -1.23 6.17
C TYR A 137 6.56 0.16 6.09
N ASP A 138 7.15 1.10 6.84
CA ASP A 138 6.77 2.49 6.82
C ASP A 138 8.00 3.38 6.98
N ARG A 139 7.99 4.51 6.28
CA ARG A 139 9.05 5.50 6.30
C ARG A 139 8.47 6.88 6.05
N TRP A 140 8.83 7.87 6.88
CA TRP A 140 8.49 9.26 6.62
C TRP A 140 9.40 9.87 5.54
N VAL A 141 8.82 10.77 4.74
CA VAL A 141 9.48 11.47 3.63
C VAL A 141 10.14 12.74 4.17
N ARG A 142 11.43 12.92 3.86
CA ARG A 142 12.25 14.00 4.44
C ARG A 142 12.06 15.33 3.73
N ASP A 143 11.95 15.29 2.41
CA ASP A 143 11.93 16.45 1.53
C ASP A 143 11.13 16.18 0.24
N GLU A 144 10.93 17.22 -0.55
CA GLU A 144 10.19 17.15 -1.81
C GLU A 144 10.90 16.26 -2.86
N PHE A 145 12.21 16.27 -2.90
CA PHE A 145 12.97 15.41 -3.82
C PHE A 145 12.75 13.92 -3.49
N GLU A 146 12.74 13.58 -2.21
CA GLU A 146 12.42 12.21 -1.79
C GLU A 146 10.96 11.86 -2.07
N TRP A 147 10.03 12.82 -1.94
CA TRP A 147 8.62 12.64 -2.27
C TRP A 147 8.42 12.27 -3.74
N GLU A 148 9.00 13.05 -4.66
CA GLU A 148 8.94 12.79 -6.11
C GLU A 148 9.56 11.43 -6.47
N ARG A 149 10.69 11.10 -5.84
CA ARG A 149 11.36 9.82 -6.05
C ARG A 149 10.50 8.64 -5.60
N ILE A 150 9.84 8.75 -4.46
CA ILE A 150 8.96 7.69 -3.92
C ILE A 150 7.70 7.57 -4.77
N LYS A 151 7.09 8.69 -5.17
CA LYS A 151 5.95 8.70 -6.09
C LYS A 151 6.29 8.00 -7.40
N SER A 152 7.37 8.43 -8.05
CA SER A 152 7.87 7.78 -9.27
C SER A 152 8.18 6.29 -9.07
N TYR A 153 8.73 5.91 -7.92
CA TYR A 153 8.98 4.52 -7.57
C TYR A 153 7.70 3.70 -7.51
N ILE A 154 6.65 4.19 -6.84
CA ILE A 154 5.35 3.54 -6.72
C ILE A 154 4.71 3.36 -8.09
N GLU A 155 4.67 4.42 -8.89
CA GLU A 155 4.03 4.44 -10.20
C GLU A 155 4.74 3.54 -11.22
N ASN A 156 6.07 3.46 -11.17
CA ASN A 156 6.88 2.60 -12.04
C ASN A 156 7.03 1.15 -11.55
N ASN A 157 6.49 0.80 -10.40
CA ASN A 157 6.62 -0.55 -9.84
C ASN A 157 6.11 -1.64 -10.81
N PRO A 158 4.93 -1.50 -11.48
CA PRO A 158 4.44 -2.49 -12.45
C PRO A 158 5.34 -2.64 -13.70
N VAL A 159 5.98 -1.55 -14.13
CA VAL A 159 6.94 -1.58 -15.25
C VAL A 159 8.19 -2.35 -14.85
N LYS A 160 8.74 -2.09 -13.67
CA LYS A 160 9.89 -2.82 -13.12
C LYS A 160 9.62 -4.31 -12.93
N ALA A 161 8.39 -4.66 -12.56
CA ALA A 161 7.94 -6.04 -12.44
C ALA A 161 7.65 -6.70 -13.81
N GLY A 162 7.78 -5.97 -14.93
CA GLY A 162 7.53 -6.49 -16.26
C GLY A 162 6.05 -6.77 -16.58
N LEU A 163 5.13 -6.16 -15.85
CA LEU A 163 3.69 -6.36 -16.02
C LEU A 163 3.09 -5.50 -17.13
N VAL A 164 3.66 -4.32 -17.35
CA VAL A 164 3.24 -3.34 -18.38
C VAL A 164 4.47 -2.62 -18.93
N SER A 165 4.31 -1.93 -20.06
CA SER A 165 5.40 -1.16 -20.70
C SER A 165 5.50 0.28 -20.18
N SER A 166 4.39 0.85 -19.66
CA SER A 166 4.35 2.18 -19.05
C SER A 166 3.43 2.21 -17.84
N PRO A 167 3.65 3.12 -16.86
CA PRO A 167 2.89 3.17 -15.61
C PRO A 167 1.39 3.33 -15.78
N ASP A 168 0.98 4.12 -16.77
CA ASP A 168 -0.41 4.46 -17.09
C ASP A 168 -1.24 3.26 -17.60
N GLN A 169 -0.58 2.20 -18.07
CA GLN A 169 -1.23 0.97 -18.53
C GLN A 169 -1.65 0.04 -17.38
N TYR A 170 -1.14 0.27 -16.17
CA TYR A 170 -1.46 -0.61 -15.06
C TYR A 170 -2.71 -0.16 -14.31
N ARG A 171 -3.79 -0.94 -14.43
CA ARG A 171 -5.11 -0.60 -13.88
C ARG A 171 -5.10 -0.31 -12.37
N TRP A 172 -4.30 -1.04 -11.60
CA TRP A 172 -4.28 -0.98 -10.15
C TRP A 172 -3.19 -0.04 -9.63
N SER A 173 -3.12 1.15 -10.20
CA SER A 173 -2.15 2.20 -9.86
C SER A 173 -2.79 3.58 -9.95
N SER A 174 -2.30 4.52 -9.15
CA SER A 174 -2.64 5.94 -9.27
C SER A 174 -2.16 6.60 -10.57
N ALA A 175 -1.19 5.97 -11.25
CA ALA A 175 -0.64 6.46 -12.52
C ALA A 175 -1.49 6.11 -13.75
N ARG A 176 -2.53 5.26 -13.60
CA ARG A 176 -3.34 4.81 -14.73
C ARG A 176 -3.99 5.98 -15.48
N ASN A 177 -4.11 5.82 -16.80
CA ASN A 177 -4.95 6.71 -17.60
C ASN A 177 -6.42 6.57 -17.16
N VAL A 178 -7.04 7.70 -16.88
CA VAL A 178 -8.44 7.79 -16.47
C VAL A 178 -9.30 7.96 -17.73
N ASP A 179 -9.41 6.90 -18.53
CA ASP A 179 -10.17 6.91 -19.78
C ASP A 179 -11.65 6.56 -19.59
N THR A 180 -12.11 6.27 -18.38
CA THR A 180 -13.51 5.94 -18.13
C THR A 180 -14.25 7.11 -17.51
N ALA A 181 -15.48 7.37 -17.95
CA ALA A 181 -16.36 8.40 -17.41
C ALA A 181 -16.59 8.28 -15.88
N VAL A 182 -16.47 7.06 -15.34
CA VAL A 182 -16.58 6.77 -13.90
C VAL A 182 -15.39 7.34 -13.12
N ASP A 183 -14.19 7.21 -13.67
CA ASP A 183 -12.98 7.70 -13.01
C ASP A 183 -12.87 9.24 -13.16
N ALA A 184 -13.31 9.80 -14.30
CA ALA A 184 -13.42 11.25 -14.50
C ALA A 184 -14.40 11.89 -13.51
N ALA A 185 -15.60 11.34 -13.36
CA ALA A 185 -16.60 11.80 -12.40
C ALA A 185 -16.11 11.75 -10.95
N ARG A 186 -15.27 10.76 -10.62
CA ARG A 186 -14.67 10.60 -9.30
C ARG A 186 -13.58 11.66 -9.02
N LEU A 187 -12.79 12.02 -10.03
CA LEU A 187 -11.82 13.10 -9.95
C LEU A 187 -12.50 14.47 -9.82
N GLU A 188 -13.58 14.70 -10.56
CA GLU A 188 -14.39 15.92 -10.44
C GLU A 188 -15.03 16.05 -9.05
N ALA A 189 -15.58 14.97 -8.51
CA ALA A 189 -16.13 14.96 -7.15
C ALA A 189 -15.05 15.28 -6.09
N ARG A 190 -13.80 14.82 -6.29
CA ARG A 190 -12.67 15.15 -5.42
C ARG A 190 -12.24 16.62 -5.52
N ALA A 191 -12.33 17.21 -6.71
CA ALA A 191 -11.99 18.62 -6.92
C ALA A 191 -13.02 19.56 -6.26
N THR A 192 -14.30 19.20 -6.30
CA THR A 192 -15.41 20.01 -5.74
C THR A 192 -15.53 19.90 -4.22
N SER A 193 -15.03 18.83 -3.60
CA SER A 193 -15.09 18.67 -2.12
C SER A 193 -13.98 19.43 -1.37
N LYS A 194 -13.05 20.09 -2.08
CA LYS A 194 -11.94 20.88 -1.52
C LYS A 194 -12.16 22.40 -1.60
N GLY A 195 -13.38 22.86 -1.97
CA GLY A 195 -13.78 24.26 -2.04
C GLY A 195 -14.47 24.75 -0.77
#